data_52a162aaf2e71fffd030ac044320f50b
#
_entry.id   52a162aaf2e71fffd030ac044320f50b
#
_cell.length_a   1.000
_cell.length_b   1.000
_cell.length_c   1.000
_cell.angle_alpha   90.00
_cell.angle_beta   90.00
_cell.angle_gamma   90.00
#
_symmetry.space_group_name_H-M   'P 1'
#
loop_
_entity.id
_entity.type
_entity.pdbx_description
1 polymer ?
#
loop_
_entity_poly.entity_id
_entity_poly.type
_entity_poly.pdbx_seq_one_letter_code
_entity_poly.pdbx_strand_id
1 'polypeptide(L)'
;MFWSLEILLVVGIIWGCTQISFIFSPIGVFFSTIFVPILLAGILFYMLNPVVNLMIKVPLGKRHISRTWAVTLVFLLLIGVIVLLATVFIPKLLNQIVNLANTVPGAVNDGQQILDKILKEMNSQQMLKSIDLSQLTKKFTTNITDYANSFFNGLTSGIGGIISAAANAVIIAVTVPVVLFYMLKDGNRLAPNIKRILPARHREQTMELLAAMNRTISKYISGQMIECLFVGTFTAIGYLIIGLPYALLLGVIAGICNIIPYLGPYIGIAPALMVSFSHGGG
;
A
#
# COMPACT_ATOMS: atom_id res chain seq x y z
N MET A 1 -43.66 6.83 -28.50
CA MET A 1 -44.25 5.64 -27.88
C MET A 1 -43.28 4.46 -27.82
N PHE A 2 -42.49 4.13 -28.85
CA PHE A 2 -41.49 3.03 -28.77
C PHE A 2 -40.36 3.29 -27.78
N TRP A 3 -39.76 4.46 -27.74
CA TRP A 3 -38.69 4.85 -26.82
C TRP A 3 -39.08 4.79 -25.35
N SER A 4 -40.33 5.10 -25.01
CA SER A 4 -40.82 5.02 -23.62
C SER A 4 -40.93 3.56 -23.15
N LEU A 5 -41.29 2.65 -24.07
CA LEU A 5 -41.38 1.22 -23.78
C LEU A 5 -39.97 0.59 -23.56
N GLU A 6 -39.00 0.99 -24.37
CA GLU A 6 -37.60 0.56 -24.21
C GLU A 6 -37.00 1.04 -22.89
N ILE A 7 -37.23 2.30 -22.50
CA ILE A 7 -36.76 2.85 -21.22
C ILE A 7 -37.43 2.08 -20.06
N LEU A 8 -38.73 1.82 -20.16
CA LEU A 8 -39.46 1.09 -19.11
C LEU A 8 -38.98 -0.36 -18.98
N LEU A 9 -38.61 -1.00 -20.11
CA LEU A 9 -38.06 -2.35 -20.12
C LEU A 9 -36.65 -2.38 -19.51
N VAL A 10 -35.81 -1.41 -19.83
CA VAL A 10 -34.45 -1.28 -19.25
C VAL A 10 -34.55 -1.01 -17.75
N VAL A 11 -35.41 -0.08 -17.31
CA VAL A 11 -35.64 0.21 -15.89
C VAL A 11 -36.21 -1.03 -15.17
N GLY A 12 -37.13 -1.76 -15.80
CA GLY A 12 -37.67 -3.01 -15.25
C GLY A 12 -36.61 -4.11 -15.08
N ILE A 13 -35.69 -4.23 -16.05
CA ILE A 13 -34.56 -5.17 -15.95
C ILE A 13 -33.62 -4.76 -14.82
N ILE A 14 -33.25 -3.49 -14.74
CA ILE A 14 -32.39 -2.97 -13.67
C ILE A 14 -33.04 -3.18 -12.30
N TRP A 15 -34.33 -2.86 -12.17
CA TRP A 15 -35.09 -3.09 -10.95
C TRP A 15 -35.20 -4.58 -10.61
N GLY A 16 -35.47 -5.45 -11.59
CA GLY A 16 -35.44 -6.90 -11.43
C GLY A 16 -34.08 -7.41 -10.95
N CYS A 17 -32.99 -6.93 -11.54
CA CYS A 17 -31.62 -7.28 -11.12
C CYS A 17 -31.32 -6.85 -9.68
N THR A 18 -31.83 -5.70 -9.20
CA THR A 18 -31.66 -5.27 -7.81
C THR A 18 -32.45 -6.12 -6.81
N GLN A 19 -33.61 -6.67 -7.20
CA GLN A 19 -34.40 -7.58 -6.37
C GLN A 19 -33.78 -8.99 -6.25
N ILE A 20 -32.95 -9.39 -7.22
CA ILE A 20 -32.29 -10.72 -7.22
C ILE A 20 -30.91 -10.64 -6.51
N SER A 21 -30.69 -9.63 -5.68
CA SER A 21 -29.45 -9.43 -4.93
C SER A 21 -29.02 -10.65 -4.10
N PHE A 22 -29.96 -11.49 -3.62
CA PHE A 22 -29.64 -12.71 -2.87
C PHE A 22 -28.90 -13.77 -3.71
N ILE A 23 -29.03 -13.75 -5.03
CA ILE A 23 -28.25 -14.65 -5.94
C ILE A 23 -26.86 -14.04 -6.22
N PHE A 24 -26.78 -12.73 -6.38
CA PHE A 24 -25.51 -12.06 -6.69
C PHE A 24 -24.63 -11.86 -5.46
N SER A 25 -25.22 -11.70 -4.27
CA SER A 25 -24.50 -11.54 -3.02
C SER A 25 -23.53 -12.71 -2.72
N PRO A 26 -23.94 -14.00 -2.74
CA PRO A 26 -23.02 -15.11 -2.54
C PRO A 26 -21.90 -15.16 -3.59
N ILE A 27 -22.22 -14.83 -4.85
CA ILE A 27 -21.25 -14.77 -5.95
C ILE A 27 -20.23 -13.65 -5.67
N GLY A 28 -20.70 -12.46 -5.29
CA GLY A 28 -19.85 -11.35 -4.92
C GLY A 28 -18.94 -11.67 -3.73
N VAL A 29 -19.47 -12.29 -2.68
CA VAL A 29 -18.73 -12.74 -1.51
C VAL A 29 -17.69 -13.80 -1.90
N PHE A 30 -18.06 -14.77 -2.74
CA PHE A 30 -17.13 -15.79 -3.23
C PHE A 30 -15.97 -15.17 -3.99
N PHE A 31 -16.26 -14.27 -4.94
CA PHE A 31 -15.21 -13.58 -5.69
C PHE A 31 -14.34 -12.71 -4.79
N SER A 32 -14.90 -11.91 -3.89
CA SER A 32 -14.11 -11.05 -2.98
C SER A 32 -13.25 -11.87 -2.02
N THR A 33 -13.76 -12.99 -1.52
CA THR A 33 -13.04 -13.86 -0.58
C THR A 33 -11.86 -14.57 -1.24
N ILE A 34 -11.98 -14.98 -2.51
CA ILE A 34 -10.92 -15.71 -3.22
C ILE A 34 -10.00 -14.75 -3.98
N PHE A 35 -10.55 -13.69 -4.57
CA PHE A 35 -9.79 -12.78 -5.43
C PHE A 35 -8.68 -12.04 -4.68
N VAL A 36 -8.97 -11.52 -3.49
CA VAL A 36 -7.99 -10.77 -2.68
C VAL A 36 -6.78 -11.64 -2.31
N PRO A 37 -6.93 -12.86 -1.74
CA PRO A 37 -5.78 -13.73 -1.48
C PRO A 37 -4.98 -14.10 -2.73
N ILE A 38 -5.64 -14.39 -3.86
CA ILE A 38 -4.96 -14.72 -5.11
C ILE A 38 -4.17 -13.52 -5.64
N LEU A 39 -4.76 -12.32 -5.59
CA LEU A 39 -4.11 -11.09 -6.03
C LEU A 39 -2.87 -10.79 -5.18
N LEU A 40 -3.00 -10.88 -3.84
CA LEU A 40 -1.88 -10.71 -2.92
C LEU A 40 -0.77 -11.76 -3.16
N ALA A 41 -1.15 -13.03 -3.31
CA ALA A 41 -0.21 -14.10 -3.65
C ALA A 41 0.47 -13.84 -5.00
N GLY A 42 -0.26 -13.31 -5.99
CA GLY A 42 0.27 -12.93 -7.30
C GLY A 42 1.30 -11.81 -7.23
N ILE A 43 1.04 -10.77 -6.44
CA ILE A 43 2.00 -9.68 -6.20
C ILE A 43 3.27 -10.23 -5.53
N LEU A 44 3.11 -10.99 -4.45
CA LEU A 44 4.23 -11.63 -3.76
C LEU A 44 4.99 -12.62 -4.66
N PHE A 45 4.28 -13.34 -5.54
CA PHE A 45 4.90 -14.20 -6.54
C PHE A 45 5.84 -13.40 -7.47
N TYR A 46 5.37 -12.30 -8.04
CA TYR A 46 6.22 -11.48 -8.92
C TYR A 46 7.39 -10.84 -8.17
N MET A 47 7.24 -10.53 -6.89
CA MET A 47 8.30 -10.02 -6.04
C MET A 47 9.35 -11.09 -5.72
N LEU A 48 8.94 -12.33 -5.39
CA LEU A 48 9.83 -13.38 -4.94
C LEU A 48 10.36 -14.27 -6.07
N ASN A 49 9.68 -14.35 -7.20
CA ASN A 49 10.10 -15.19 -8.33
C ASN A 49 11.50 -14.83 -8.87
N PRO A 50 11.93 -13.56 -8.97
CA PRO A 50 13.32 -13.23 -9.31
C PRO A 50 14.32 -13.81 -8.31
N VAL A 51 14.00 -13.78 -7.01
CA VAL A 51 14.86 -14.33 -5.94
C VAL A 51 14.99 -15.83 -6.07
N VAL A 52 13.86 -16.53 -6.29
CA VAL A 52 13.86 -17.99 -6.55
C VAL A 52 14.70 -18.32 -7.78
N ASN A 53 14.55 -17.56 -8.87
CA ASN A 53 15.31 -17.79 -10.11
C ASN A 53 16.81 -17.52 -9.92
N LEU A 54 17.19 -16.55 -9.11
CA LEU A 54 18.59 -16.31 -8.74
C LEU A 54 19.15 -17.49 -7.93
N MET A 55 18.41 -18.00 -6.95
CA MET A 55 18.84 -19.15 -6.13
C MET A 55 19.03 -20.43 -6.96
N ILE A 56 18.18 -20.68 -7.95
CA ILE A 56 18.34 -21.84 -8.85
C ILE A 56 19.63 -21.72 -9.67
N LYS A 57 20.07 -20.50 -10.00
CA LYS A 57 21.29 -20.26 -10.79
C LYS A 57 22.57 -20.39 -9.98
N VAL A 58 22.50 -20.31 -8.65
CA VAL A 58 23.69 -20.44 -7.79
C VAL A 58 24.15 -21.90 -7.79
N PRO A 59 25.38 -22.18 -8.28
CA PRO A 59 25.91 -23.53 -8.27
C PRO A 59 26.34 -23.93 -6.84
N LEU A 60 25.65 -24.89 -6.24
CA LEU A 60 26.10 -25.51 -4.99
C LEU A 60 26.99 -26.73 -5.34
N GLY A 61 28.26 -26.48 -5.63
CA GLY A 61 29.21 -27.52 -6.04
C GLY A 61 28.82 -28.15 -7.40
N LYS A 62 28.69 -29.49 -7.46
CA LYS A 62 28.35 -30.22 -8.68
C LYS A 62 26.84 -30.38 -8.96
N ARG A 63 25.97 -29.81 -8.13
CA ARG A 63 24.50 -29.95 -8.28
C ARG A 63 23.82 -28.58 -8.30
N HIS A 64 22.83 -28.41 -9.17
CA HIS A 64 21.94 -27.26 -9.14
C HIS A 64 20.81 -27.51 -8.12
N ILE A 65 20.43 -26.46 -7.40
CA ILE A 65 19.29 -26.52 -6.47
C ILE A 65 18.02 -26.77 -7.26
N SER A 66 17.26 -27.81 -6.90
CA SER A 66 15.96 -28.01 -7.53
C SER A 66 15.01 -26.87 -7.20
N ARG A 67 14.09 -26.54 -8.12
CA ARG A 67 13.14 -25.43 -7.94
C ARG A 67 12.36 -25.55 -6.64
N THR A 68 11.96 -26.76 -6.25
CA THR A 68 11.24 -27.01 -5.00
C THR A 68 12.05 -26.59 -3.78
N TRP A 69 13.33 -26.96 -3.71
CA TRP A 69 14.21 -26.57 -2.62
C TRP A 69 14.46 -25.04 -2.57
N ALA A 70 14.66 -24.42 -3.73
CA ALA A 70 14.81 -22.97 -3.82
C ALA A 70 13.56 -22.24 -3.33
N VAL A 71 12.36 -22.70 -3.73
CA VAL A 71 11.08 -22.14 -3.29
C VAL A 71 10.90 -22.33 -1.78
N THR A 72 11.18 -23.54 -1.23
CA THR A 72 11.08 -23.79 0.21
C THR A 72 12.01 -22.86 1.02
N LEU A 73 13.22 -22.65 0.53
CA LEU A 73 14.20 -21.79 1.22
C LEU A 73 13.81 -20.33 1.18
N VAL A 74 13.34 -19.82 0.03
CA VAL A 74 12.81 -18.44 -0.10
C VAL A 74 11.56 -18.28 0.77
N PHE A 75 10.72 -19.30 0.87
CA PHE A 75 9.53 -19.26 1.68
C PHE A 75 9.84 -19.24 3.18
N LEU A 76 10.81 -20.03 3.65
CA LEU A 76 11.31 -19.98 5.03
C LEU A 76 11.94 -18.63 5.36
N LEU A 77 12.70 -18.06 4.41
CA LEU A 77 13.26 -16.71 4.54
C LEU A 77 12.13 -15.67 4.66
N LEU A 78 11.10 -15.75 3.82
CA LEU A 78 9.94 -14.86 3.89
C LEU A 78 9.25 -14.95 5.26
N ILE A 79 8.99 -16.16 5.77
CA ILE A 79 8.41 -16.36 7.10
C ILE A 79 9.32 -15.74 8.17
N GLY A 80 10.64 -15.99 8.11
CA GLY A 80 11.61 -15.39 9.02
C GLY A 80 11.58 -13.86 9.02
N VAL A 81 11.50 -13.25 7.84
CA VAL A 81 11.36 -11.78 7.69
C VAL A 81 10.04 -11.30 8.29
N ILE A 82 8.92 -11.98 8.01
CA ILE A 82 7.60 -11.63 8.57
C ILE A 82 7.63 -11.69 10.09
N VAL A 83 8.19 -12.76 10.68
CA VAL A 83 8.31 -12.93 12.15
C VAL A 83 9.18 -11.81 12.74
N LEU A 84 10.32 -11.52 12.12
CA LEU A 84 11.21 -10.44 12.57
C LEU A 84 10.52 -9.07 12.49
N LEU A 85 9.80 -8.79 11.42
CA LEU A 85 9.01 -7.56 11.29
C LEU A 85 7.91 -7.50 12.35
N ALA A 86 7.20 -8.61 12.59
CA ALA A 86 6.11 -8.65 13.55
C ALA A 86 6.61 -8.45 15.00
N THR A 87 7.75 -9.03 15.36
CA THR A 87 8.25 -9.02 16.75
C THR A 87 9.09 -7.80 17.09
N VAL A 88 9.85 -7.27 16.13
CA VAL A 88 10.80 -6.17 16.37
C VAL A 88 10.34 -4.85 15.79
N PHE A 89 9.85 -4.88 14.55
CA PHE A 89 9.58 -3.68 13.79
C PHE A 89 8.19 -3.09 14.10
N ILE A 90 7.15 -3.93 14.11
CA ILE A 90 5.78 -3.49 14.39
C ILE A 90 5.65 -2.84 15.77
N PRO A 91 6.15 -3.39 16.90
CA PRO A 91 6.05 -2.73 18.20
C PRO A 91 6.73 -1.36 18.23
N LYS A 92 7.88 -1.21 17.57
CA LYS A 92 8.56 0.08 17.46
C LYS A 92 7.74 1.10 16.69
N LEU A 93 7.12 0.69 15.57
CA LEU A 93 6.23 1.54 14.80
C LEU A 93 4.99 1.96 15.59
N LEU A 94 4.35 1.01 16.28
CA LEU A 94 3.17 1.30 17.11
C LEU A 94 3.48 2.34 18.18
N ASN A 95 4.61 2.20 18.88
CA ASN A 95 5.04 3.19 19.87
C ASN A 95 5.29 4.55 19.23
N GLN A 96 5.89 4.60 18.05
CA GLN A 96 6.09 5.86 17.33
C GLN A 96 4.77 6.49 16.87
N ILE A 97 3.80 5.69 16.41
CA ILE A 97 2.46 6.20 16.03
C ILE A 97 1.74 6.79 17.23
N VAL A 98 1.73 6.08 18.38
CA VAL A 98 1.08 6.57 19.60
C VAL A 98 1.74 7.87 20.09
N ASN A 99 3.05 7.92 20.11
CA ASN A 99 3.79 9.11 20.53
C ASN A 99 3.53 10.29 19.56
N LEU A 100 3.54 10.02 18.26
CA LEU A 100 3.26 11.02 17.25
C LEU A 100 1.81 11.55 17.38
N ALA A 101 0.82 10.67 17.57
CA ALA A 101 -0.57 11.06 17.78
C ALA A 101 -0.76 11.96 18.99
N ASN A 102 0.01 11.73 20.05
CA ASN A 102 -0.01 12.58 21.26
C ASN A 102 0.70 13.93 21.07
N THR A 103 1.67 14.00 20.16
CA THR A 103 2.47 15.22 19.91
C THR A 103 1.78 16.19 18.93
N VAL A 104 1.01 15.64 17.97
CA VAL A 104 0.37 16.46 16.92
C VAL A 104 -0.54 17.58 17.44
N PRO A 105 -1.39 17.39 18.47
CA PRO A 105 -2.22 18.47 18.99
C PRO A 105 -1.38 19.67 19.52
N GLY A 106 -0.24 19.38 20.15
CA GLY A 106 0.72 20.40 20.59
C GLY A 106 1.34 21.13 19.41
N ALA A 107 1.80 20.40 18.40
CA ALA A 107 2.42 20.96 17.21
C ALA A 107 1.52 21.93 16.45
N VAL A 108 0.24 21.61 16.34
CA VAL A 108 -0.75 22.50 15.69
C VAL A 108 -0.93 23.79 16.50
N ASN A 109 -0.98 23.70 17.82
CA ASN A 109 -1.08 24.88 18.69
C ASN A 109 0.17 25.77 18.61
N ASP A 110 1.37 25.16 18.58
CA ASP A 110 2.63 25.89 18.44
C ASP A 110 2.73 26.55 17.06
N GLY A 111 2.33 25.86 16.01
CA GLY A 111 2.25 26.42 14.65
C GLY A 111 1.28 27.61 14.57
N GLN A 112 0.15 27.56 15.29
CA GLN A 112 -0.78 28.68 15.39
C GLN A 112 -0.13 29.90 16.06
N GLN A 113 0.59 29.69 17.16
CA GLN A 113 1.27 30.78 17.87
C GLN A 113 2.36 31.47 17.03
N ILE A 114 3.10 30.68 16.24
CA ILE A 114 4.11 31.19 15.31
C ILE A 114 3.45 31.99 14.19
N LEU A 115 2.39 31.49 13.60
CA LEU A 115 1.60 32.20 12.58
C LEU A 115 1.03 33.53 13.13
N ASP A 116 0.44 33.49 14.32
CA ASP A 116 -0.10 34.71 14.98
C ASP A 116 1.00 35.73 15.27
N LYS A 117 2.21 35.31 15.65
CA LYS A 117 3.37 36.22 15.84
C LYS A 117 3.77 36.85 14.51
N ILE A 118 3.96 36.05 13.45
CA ILE A 118 4.31 36.55 12.13
C ILE A 118 3.27 37.51 11.59
N LEU A 119 2.00 37.22 11.77
CA LEU A 119 0.89 38.10 11.34
C LEU A 119 0.83 39.39 12.13
N LYS A 120 1.11 39.37 13.45
CA LYS A 120 1.22 40.57 14.25
C LYS A 120 2.39 41.46 13.82
N GLU A 121 3.53 40.85 13.52
CA GLU A 121 4.70 41.60 13.01
C GLU A 121 4.43 42.18 11.61
N MET A 122 3.81 41.43 10.71
CA MET A 122 3.45 41.90 9.36
C MET A 122 2.36 42.98 9.40
N ASN A 123 1.40 42.90 10.32
CA ASN A 123 0.33 43.90 10.46
C ASN A 123 0.83 45.22 11.07
N SER A 124 1.94 45.20 11.84
CA SER A 124 2.58 46.40 12.38
C SER A 124 3.27 47.23 11.28
N GLN A 125 3.59 46.64 10.12
CA GLN A 125 4.27 47.32 9.00
C GLN A 125 3.32 47.89 7.92
N GLN A 126 2.02 48.10 8.22
CA GLN A 126 1.05 48.81 7.37
C GLN A 126 0.90 48.31 5.91
N MET A 127 1.50 47.20 5.52
CA MET A 127 1.59 46.75 4.11
C MET A 127 0.40 45.95 3.59
N LEU A 128 -0.52 45.45 4.45
CA LEU A 128 -1.57 44.52 4.05
C LEU A 128 -2.97 44.85 4.65
N LYS A 129 -3.38 46.10 4.59
CA LYS A 129 -4.70 46.55 5.11
C LYS A 129 -5.94 45.99 4.35
N SER A 130 -5.76 45.28 3.24
CA SER A 130 -6.86 44.84 2.35
C SER A 130 -7.15 43.36 2.34
N ILE A 131 -6.36 42.51 3.04
CA ILE A 131 -6.57 41.05 3.06
C ILE A 131 -6.87 40.65 4.49
N ASP A 132 -8.03 40.04 4.73
CA ASP A 132 -8.41 39.49 6.04
C ASP A 132 -7.61 38.19 6.30
N LEU A 133 -6.32 38.42 6.65
CA LEU A 133 -5.35 37.34 6.94
C LEU A 133 -5.82 36.46 8.11
N SER A 134 -6.66 37.00 9.01
CA SER A 134 -7.16 36.25 10.17
C SER A 134 -8.13 35.15 9.77
N GLN A 135 -8.97 35.37 8.76
CA GLN A 135 -9.87 34.35 8.21
C GLN A 135 -9.11 33.28 7.39
N LEU A 136 -8.11 33.70 6.63
CA LEU A 136 -7.25 32.78 5.89
C LEU A 136 -6.49 31.85 6.83
N THR A 137 -5.90 32.42 7.89
CA THR A 137 -5.15 31.68 8.90
C THR A 137 -6.05 30.66 9.62
N LYS A 138 -7.24 31.11 10.09
CA LYS A 138 -8.20 30.19 10.73
C LYS A 138 -8.61 29.03 9.81
N LYS A 139 -8.96 29.32 8.56
CA LYS A 139 -9.30 28.26 7.59
C LYS A 139 -8.13 27.31 7.32
N PHE A 140 -6.92 27.86 7.16
CA PHE A 140 -5.72 27.03 6.93
C PHE A 140 -5.44 26.14 8.12
N THR A 141 -5.50 26.68 9.34
CA THR A 141 -5.22 25.93 10.56
C THR A 141 -6.29 24.87 10.82
N THR A 142 -7.59 25.23 10.70
CA THR A 142 -8.66 24.24 10.86
C THR A 142 -8.52 23.10 9.87
N ASN A 143 -8.27 23.41 8.59
CA ASN A 143 -8.10 22.38 7.57
C ASN A 143 -6.88 21.49 7.86
N ILE A 144 -5.72 22.06 8.24
CA ILE A 144 -4.52 21.27 8.58
C ILE A 144 -4.80 20.37 9.79
N THR A 145 -5.47 20.91 10.83
CA THR A 145 -5.83 20.14 12.02
C THR A 145 -6.77 18.98 11.67
N ASP A 146 -7.79 19.25 10.85
CA ASP A 146 -8.76 18.24 10.44
C ASP A 146 -8.12 17.17 9.56
N TYR A 147 -7.23 17.54 8.63
CA TYR A 147 -6.47 16.60 7.83
C TYR A 147 -5.49 15.78 8.68
N ALA A 148 -4.78 16.41 9.61
CA ALA A 148 -3.89 15.73 10.53
C ALA A 148 -4.66 14.71 11.39
N ASN A 149 -5.73 15.15 12.03
CA ASN A 149 -6.58 14.28 12.86
C ASN A 149 -7.19 13.13 12.04
N SER A 150 -7.67 13.41 10.83
CA SER A 150 -8.22 12.38 9.94
C SER A 150 -7.14 11.38 9.50
N PHE A 151 -5.94 11.84 9.20
CA PHE A 151 -4.80 10.99 8.84
C PHE A 151 -4.40 10.09 10.00
N PHE A 152 -4.23 10.64 11.21
CA PHE A 152 -3.85 9.86 12.40
C PHE A 152 -4.97 8.94 12.87
N ASN A 153 -6.22 9.38 12.84
CA ASN A 153 -7.37 8.52 13.11
C ASN A 153 -7.46 7.39 12.07
N GLY A 154 -7.15 7.67 10.82
CA GLY A 154 -7.04 6.66 9.76
C GLY A 154 -5.92 5.65 10.02
N LEU A 155 -4.75 6.09 10.47
CA LEU A 155 -3.65 5.21 10.84
C LEU A 155 -3.99 4.35 12.06
N THR A 156 -4.52 4.94 13.13
CA THR A 156 -4.86 4.20 14.36
C THR A 156 -6.05 3.27 14.17
N SER A 157 -7.09 3.70 13.46
CA SER A 157 -8.24 2.85 13.11
C SER A 157 -7.87 1.76 12.11
N GLY A 158 -6.96 2.05 11.17
CA GLY A 158 -6.41 1.05 10.25
C GLY A 158 -5.68 -0.07 10.99
N ILE A 159 -4.85 0.27 11.98
CA ILE A 159 -4.17 -0.71 12.84
C ILE A 159 -5.18 -1.48 13.71
N GLY A 160 -6.13 -0.79 14.33
CA GLY A 160 -7.24 -1.42 15.06
C GLY A 160 -8.11 -2.31 14.18
N GLY A 161 -8.35 -1.88 12.94
CA GLY A 161 -9.02 -2.66 11.90
C GLY A 161 -8.29 -3.93 11.51
N ILE A 162 -6.97 -3.90 11.41
CA ILE A 162 -6.13 -5.08 11.15
C ILE A 162 -6.26 -6.10 12.32
N ILE A 163 -6.31 -5.61 13.56
CA ILE A 163 -6.48 -6.47 14.73
C ILE A 163 -7.91 -7.03 14.81
N SER A 164 -8.93 -6.22 14.50
CA SER A 164 -10.34 -6.65 14.53
C SER A 164 -10.72 -7.53 13.34
N ALA A 165 -10.02 -7.41 12.21
CA ALA A 165 -10.16 -8.30 11.06
C ALA A 165 -9.51 -9.67 11.26
N ALA A 166 -9.12 -10.04 12.49
CA ALA A 166 -8.40 -11.29 12.80
C ALA A 166 -9.11 -12.55 12.25
N ALA A 167 -10.43 -12.57 12.20
CA ALA A 167 -11.17 -13.69 11.61
C ALA A 167 -10.94 -13.82 10.09
N ASN A 168 -10.94 -12.71 9.34
CA ASN A 168 -10.61 -12.68 7.93
C ASN A 168 -9.09 -12.80 7.70
N ALA A 169 -8.28 -12.30 8.63
CA ALA A 169 -6.82 -12.41 8.60
C ALA A 169 -6.35 -13.88 8.64
N VAL A 170 -7.04 -14.76 9.36
CA VAL A 170 -6.71 -16.20 9.39
C VAL A 170 -6.85 -16.82 7.99
N ILE A 171 -7.93 -16.51 7.26
CA ILE A 171 -8.13 -17.01 5.90
C ILE A 171 -7.00 -16.50 4.98
N ILE A 172 -6.69 -15.22 5.04
CA ILE A 172 -5.63 -14.61 4.24
C ILE A 172 -4.27 -15.17 4.65
N ALA A 173 -3.99 -15.28 5.96
CA ALA A 173 -2.73 -15.77 6.50
C ALA A 173 -2.44 -17.24 6.16
N VAL A 174 -3.46 -18.04 5.93
CA VAL A 174 -3.30 -19.45 5.49
C VAL A 174 -3.34 -19.54 3.96
N THR A 175 -4.30 -18.87 3.32
CA THR A 175 -4.54 -19.01 1.87
C THR A 175 -3.42 -18.36 1.04
N VAL A 176 -2.98 -17.15 1.40
CA VAL A 176 -1.93 -16.43 0.65
C VAL A 176 -0.62 -17.22 0.61
N PRO A 177 -0.06 -17.69 1.75
CA PRO A 177 1.16 -18.48 1.73
C PRO A 177 1.03 -19.79 0.93
N VAL A 178 -0.10 -20.48 1.06
CA VAL A 178 -0.33 -21.74 0.33
C VAL A 178 -0.39 -21.47 -1.17
N VAL A 179 -1.20 -20.53 -1.62
CA VAL A 179 -1.30 -20.15 -3.03
C VAL A 179 0.05 -19.67 -3.57
N LEU A 180 0.75 -18.81 -2.82
CA LEU A 180 2.08 -18.30 -3.18
C LEU A 180 3.09 -19.45 -3.37
N PHE A 181 3.12 -20.39 -2.43
CA PHE A 181 4.02 -21.55 -2.52
C PHE A 181 3.79 -22.34 -3.81
N TYR A 182 2.54 -22.65 -4.12
CA TYR A 182 2.20 -23.38 -5.35
C TYR A 182 2.47 -22.53 -6.60
N MET A 183 2.20 -21.24 -6.59
CA MET A 183 2.53 -20.34 -7.70
C MET A 183 4.05 -20.29 -7.96
N LEU A 184 4.88 -20.21 -6.92
CA LEU A 184 6.34 -20.22 -7.06
C LEU A 184 6.87 -21.57 -7.53
N LYS A 185 6.29 -22.66 -7.02
CA LYS A 185 6.72 -24.04 -7.36
C LYS A 185 6.29 -24.43 -8.76
N ASP A 186 5.01 -24.27 -9.09
CA ASP A 186 4.39 -24.80 -10.31
C ASP A 186 4.10 -23.73 -11.37
N GLY A 187 4.44 -22.47 -11.13
CA GLY A 187 4.15 -21.34 -12.05
C GLY A 187 4.69 -21.56 -13.47
N ASN A 188 5.81 -22.25 -13.62
CA ASN A 188 6.36 -22.58 -14.95
C ASN A 188 5.49 -23.55 -15.75
N ARG A 189 4.58 -24.29 -15.09
CA ARG A 189 3.68 -25.25 -15.74
C ARG A 189 2.38 -24.58 -16.23
N LEU A 190 2.10 -23.37 -15.76
CA LEU A 190 0.86 -22.66 -16.12
C LEU A 190 0.78 -22.39 -17.62
N ALA A 191 1.82 -21.81 -18.21
CA ALA A 191 1.85 -21.50 -19.63
C ALA A 191 1.69 -22.73 -20.54
N PRO A 192 2.41 -23.86 -20.33
CA PRO A 192 2.18 -25.10 -21.09
C PRO A 192 0.75 -25.65 -20.93
N ASN A 193 0.16 -25.57 -19.74
CA ASN A 193 -1.20 -26.05 -19.49
C ASN A 193 -2.23 -25.21 -20.22
N ILE A 194 -2.11 -23.86 -20.17
CA ILE A 194 -2.98 -22.95 -20.93
C ILE A 194 -2.87 -23.24 -22.43
N LYS A 195 -1.65 -23.45 -22.93
CA LYS A 195 -1.42 -23.78 -24.35
C LYS A 195 -2.17 -25.02 -24.81
N ARG A 196 -2.39 -26.02 -23.94
CA ARG A 196 -3.13 -27.26 -24.27
C ARG A 196 -4.63 -27.02 -24.40
N ILE A 197 -5.20 -26.07 -23.67
CA ILE A 197 -6.65 -25.80 -23.65
C ILE A 197 -7.04 -24.85 -24.80
N LEU A 198 -6.11 -24.05 -25.30
CA LEU A 198 -6.38 -23.06 -26.32
C LEU A 198 -6.65 -23.68 -27.69
N PRO A 199 -7.67 -23.19 -28.47
CA PRO A 199 -7.92 -23.57 -29.83
C PRO A 199 -6.69 -23.28 -30.70
N ALA A 200 -6.38 -24.20 -31.64
CA ALA A 200 -5.19 -24.12 -32.48
C ALA A 200 -5.06 -22.79 -33.24
N ARG A 201 -6.20 -22.22 -33.68
CA ARG A 201 -6.27 -20.99 -34.48
C ARG A 201 -5.71 -19.74 -33.77
N HIS A 202 -5.89 -19.64 -32.43
CA HIS A 202 -5.50 -18.46 -31.66
C HIS A 202 -4.37 -18.73 -30.66
N ARG A 203 -3.85 -19.96 -30.65
CA ARG A 203 -2.89 -20.44 -29.65
C ARG A 203 -1.62 -19.60 -29.57
N GLU A 204 -0.98 -19.32 -30.70
CA GLU A 204 0.28 -18.60 -30.73
C GLU A 204 0.10 -17.14 -30.29
N GLN A 205 -0.86 -16.45 -30.87
CA GLN A 205 -1.16 -15.05 -30.54
C GLN A 205 -1.51 -14.89 -29.05
N THR A 206 -2.35 -15.79 -28.52
CA THR A 206 -2.73 -15.74 -27.09
C THR A 206 -1.54 -16.00 -26.18
N MET A 207 -0.67 -16.97 -26.54
CA MET A 207 0.52 -17.28 -25.74
C MET A 207 1.56 -16.16 -25.78
N GLU A 208 1.72 -15.50 -26.92
CA GLU A 208 2.60 -14.33 -27.05
C GLU A 208 2.08 -13.16 -26.22
N LEU A 209 0.77 -12.88 -26.28
CA LEU A 209 0.13 -11.86 -25.46
C LEU A 209 0.32 -12.14 -23.97
N LEU A 210 0.03 -13.37 -23.51
CA LEU A 210 0.21 -13.76 -22.11
C LEU A 210 1.68 -13.64 -21.66
N ALA A 211 2.63 -13.99 -22.52
CA ALA A 211 4.04 -13.84 -22.23
C ALA A 211 4.46 -12.37 -22.13
N ALA A 212 3.95 -11.50 -23.01
CA ALA A 212 4.18 -10.07 -22.97
C ALA A 212 3.58 -9.43 -21.69
N MET A 213 2.33 -9.76 -21.35
CA MET A 213 1.67 -9.32 -20.11
C MET A 213 2.45 -9.77 -18.88
N ASN A 214 2.83 -11.06 -18.80
CA ASN A 214 3.61 -11.59 -17.68
C ASN A 214 4.94 -10.86 -17.51
N ARG A 215 5.64 -10.56 -18.61
CA ARG A 215 6.92 -9.83 -18.61
C ARG A 215 6.73 -8.39 -18.10
N THR A 216 5.69 -7.70 -18.58
CA THR A 216 5.40 -6.31 -18.20
C THR A 216 5.03 -6.21 -16.72
N ILE A 217 4.09 -7.05 -16.26
CA ILE A 217 3.66 -7.10 -14.86
C ILE A 217 4.83 -7.46 -13.94
N SER A 218 5.62 -8.47 -14.30
CA SER A 218 6.78 -8.89 -13.51
C SER A 218 7.81 -7.76 -13.35
N LYS A 219 8.14 -7.06 -14.45
CA LYS A 219 9.08 -5.94 -14.40
C LYS A 219 8.54 -4.78 -13.57
N TYR A 220 7.25 -4.45 -13.76
CA TYR A 220 6.61 -3.36 -13.02
C TYR A 220 6.57 -3.64 -11.51
N ILE A 221 6.02 -4.78 -11.10
CA ILE A 221 5.90 -5.12 -9.67
C ILE A 221 7.27 -5.23 -9.01
N SER A 222 8.23 -5.92 -9.66
CA SER A 222 9.59 -6.05 -9.09
C SER A 222 10.29 -4.69 -8.99
N GLY A 223 10.18 -3.83 -10.00
CA GLY A 223 10.73 -2.48 -9.99
C GLY A 223 10.10 -1.62 -8.90
N GLN A 224 8.76 -1.63 -8.81
CA GLN A 224 8.02 -0.85 -7.81
C GLN A 224 8.37 -1.26 -6.38
N MET A 225 8.54 -2.56 -6.11
CA MET A 225 8.95 -3.05 -4.79
C MET A 225 10.36 -2.58 -4.41
N ILE A 226 11.31 -2.63 -5.36
CA ILE A 226 12.66 -2.11 -5.13
C ILE A 226 12.62 -0.60 -4.86
N GLU A 227 11.83 0.13 -5.63
CA GLU A 227 11.66 1.57 -5.46
C GLU A 227 11.05 1.92 -4.09
N CYS A 228 9.99 1.21 -3.66
CA CYS A 228 9.40 1.39 -2.33
C CYS A 228 10.40 1.15 -1.20
N LEU A 229 11.19 0.07 -1.30
CA LEU A 229 12.22 -0.25 -0.31
C LEU A 229 13.32 0.82 -0.30
N PHE A 230 13.76 1.26 -1.49
CA PHE A 230 14.77 2.31 -1.62
C PHE A 230 14.27 3.62 -1.00
N VAL A 231 13.10 4.11 -1.44
CA VAL A 231 12.52 5.36 -0.92
C VAL A 231 12.31 5.26 0.60
N GLY A 232 11.70 4.19 1.09
CA GLY A 232 11.46 4.01 2.52
C GLY A 232 12.73 4.00 3.36
N THR A 233 13.74 3.25 2.91
CA THR A 233 15.02 3.13 3.62
C THR A 233 15.82 4.44 3.60
N PHE A 234 15.98 5.05 2.42
CA PHE A 234 16.76 6.29 2.30
C PHE A 234 16.08 7.48 3.00
N THR A 235 14.75 7.56 2.95
CA THR A 235 14.01 8.56 3.70
C THR A 235 14.18 8.36 5.21
N ALA A 236 14.07 7.12 5.72
CA ALA A 236 14.31 6.83 7.14
C ALA A 236 15.74 7.22 7.57
N ILE A 237 16.75 6.83 6.78
CA ILE A 237 18.16 7.19 7.04
C ILE A 237 18.35 8.71 7.00
N GLY A 238 17.82 9.38 5.99
CA GLY A 238 17.90 10.83 5.87
C GLY A 238 17.31 11.54 7.09
N TYR A 239 16.14 11.13 7.54
CA TYR A 239 15.49 11.68 8.73
C TYR A 239 16.26 11.36 10.02
N LEU A 240 16.89 10.20 10.12
CA LEU A 240 17.79 9.87 11.24
C LEU A 240 19.04 10.78 11.28
N ILE A 241 19.62 11.06 10.13
CA ILE A 241 20.82 11.93 10.04
C ILE A 241 20.52 13.37 10.48
N ILE A 242 19.36 13.90 10.10
CA ILE A 242 18.92 15.23 10.54
C ILE A 242 18.34 15.24 11.97
N GLY A 243 18.30 14.10 12.66
CA GLY A 243 17.80 14.00 14.02
C GLY A 243 16.29 14.13 14.14
N LEU A 244 15.52 13.94 13.06
CA LEU A 244 14.08 14.05 13.09
C LEU A 244 13.47 12.91 13.92
N PRO A 245 12.63 13.18 14.93
CA PRO A 245 11.94 12.13 15.66
C PRO A 245 11.00 11.35 14.74
N TYR A 246 10.73 10.09 15.10
CA TYR A 246 9.87 9.18 14.32
C TYR A 246 10.39 8.87 12.90
N ALA A 247 11.68 9.05 12.63
CA ALA A 247 12.30 8.86 11.32
C ALA A 247 11.97 7.51 10.69
N LEU A 248 11.94 6.42 11.48
CA LEU A 248 11.60 5.08 11.01
C LEU A 248 10.15 5.01 10.53
N LEU A 249 9.21 5.55 11.30
CA LEU A 249 7.79 5.59 10.95
C LEU A 249 7.56 6.39 9.68
N LEU A 250 8.16 7.57 9.58
CA LEU A 250 8.04 8.46 8.43
C LEU A 250 8.62 7.83 7.16
N GLY A 251 9.76 7.15 7.28
CA GLY A 251 10.36 6.40 6.18
C GLY A 251 9.46 5.24 5.70
N VAL A 252 8.86 4.51 6.62
CA VAL A 252 7.91 3.43 6.28
C VAL A 252 6.67 3.99 5.59
N ILE A 253 6.10 5.08 6.08
CA ILE A 253 4.97 5.75 5.43
C ILE A 253 5.35 6.17 4.01
N ALA A 254 6.49 6.82 3.82
CA ALA A 254 6.97 7.23 2.50
C ALA A 254 7.14 6.03 1.55
N GLY A 255 7.74 4.93 2.04
CA GLY A 255 7.93 3.70 1.26
C GLY A 255 6.62 3.03 0.87
N ILE A 256 5.66 2.91 1.81
CA ILE A 256 4.34 2.32 1.53
C ILE A 256 3.54 3.21 0.57
N CYS A 257 3.53 4.51 0.80
CA CYS A 257 2.81 5.44 -0.09
C CYS A 257 3.42 5.48 -1.49
N ASN A 258 4.69 5.14 -1.64
CA ASN A 258 5.36 5.04 -2.94
C ASN A 258 4.90 3.84 -3.79
N ILE A 259 4.04 2.95 -3.26
CA ILE A 259 3.34 1.93 -4.07
C ILE A 259 2.56 2.59 -5.21
N ILE A 260 2.05 3.80 -4.99
CA ILE A 260 1.48 4.64 -6.03
C ILE A 260 2.59 5.59 -6.52
N PRO A 261 3.05 5.44 -7.80
CA PRO A 261 4.12 6.28 -8.33
C PRO A 261 3.86 7.77 -8.11
N TYR A 262 4.88 8.51 -7.75
CA TYR A 262 4.87 9.96 -7.49
C TYR A 262 4.15 10.41 -6.21
N LEU A 263 3.19 9.67 -5.65
CA LEU A 263 2.49 10.09 -4.44
C LEU A 263 3.30 9.87 -3.16
N GLY A 264 4.18 8.87 -3.14
CA GLY A 264 4.99 8.53 -1.97
C GLY A 264 5.74 9.70 -1.35
N PRO A 265 6.58 10.42 -2.11
CA PRO A 265 7.34 11.56 -1.59
C PRO A 265 6.44 12.67 -1.02
N TYR A 266 5.34 13.01 -1.71
CA TYR A 266 4.44 14.09 -1.25
C TYR A 266 3.68 13.71 0.02
N ILE A 267 3.15 12.50 0.12
CA ILE A 267 2.44 12.02 1.30
C ILE A 267 3.42 11.79 2.46
N GLY A 268 4.66 11.34 2.16
CA GLY A 268 5.70 11.13 3.16
C GLY A 268 6.25 12.42 3.77
N ILE A 269 6.32 13.51 3.00
CA ILE A 269 6.80 14.82 3.47
C ILE A 269 5.79 15.48 4.42
N ALA A 270 4.49 15.35 4.18
CA ALA A 270 3.46 16.04 4.97
C ALA A 270 3.58 15.77 6.49
N PRO A 271 3.60 14.51 6.98
CA PRO A 271 3.79 14.24 8.39
C PRO A 271 5.19 14.62 8.90
N ALA A 272 6.22 14.57 8.05
CA ALA A 272 7.58 14.97 8.42
C ALA A 272 7.66 16.48 8.71
N LEU A 273 7.02 17.31 7.89
CA LEU A 273 6.91 18.74 8.14
C LEU A 273 6.17 19.03 9.46
N MET A 274 5.05 18.35 9.74
CA MET A 274 4.32 18.50 11.00
C MET A 274 5.21 18.19 12.21
N VAL A 275 5.98 17.10 12.13
CA VAL A 275 6.91 16.71 13.20
C VAL A 275 8.03 17.73 13.37
N SER A 276 8.60 18.23 12.27
CA SER A 276 9.67 19.24 12.29
C SER A 276 9.21 20.53 12.95
N PHE A 277 8.02 21.01 12.64
CA PHE A 277 7.46 22.22 13.28
C PHE A 277 7.18 22.02 14.78
N SER A 278 6.77 20.82 15.19
CA SER A 278 6.51 20.49 16.61
C SER A 278 7.75 20.47 17.49
N HIS A 279 8.91 20.17 16.92
CA HIS A 279 10.17 20.05 17.67
C HIS A 279 11.07 21.27 17.54
N GLY A 280 10.51 22.43 17.16
CA GLY A 280 11.24 23.68 16.97
C GLY A 280 12.26 23.49 15.85
N GLY A 281 11.87 23.80 14.62
CA GLY A 281 12.77 23.73 13.47
C GLY A 281 14.05 24.50 13.77
N GLY A 282 15.09 23.75 14.12
CA GLY A 282 16.44 24.24 14.28
C GLY A 282 17.17 24.08 12.96
#